data_a9b1be61836e04711ed8324b88ad187d
#
_entry.id   a9b1be61836e04711ed8324b88ad187d
#
_cell.length_a   1.000
_cell.length_b   1.000
_cell.length_c   1.000
_cell.angle_alpha   90.00
_cell.angle_beta   90.00
_cell.angle_gamma   90.00
#
_symmetry.space_group_name_H-M   'P 1'
#
loop_
_entity.id
_entity.type
_entity.pdbx_description
1 polymer ?
#
loop_
_entity_poly.entity_id
_entity_poly.type
_entity_poly.pdbx_seq_one_letter_code
_entity_poly.pdbx_strand_id
1 'polypeptide(L)'
;MKTVLIGVGQAGGKLADELVAFDYERGYDSIQNAVAINTAKTDLQPLSIDTVLIGQDRVKGHGVGGDNELAADIMEADIEEIQQKAGSRITTEAESIILTTGLGGGTGSGGAPVLARRLSEIYEIPVYVLAILPSTEESNLAQVNAGRSLKTITDTADATLVIDNDAWKATGESLTEGYERINQQIAKRIGLLLAAGEMTDGVAESVVDSSE
;
A
#
# COMPACT_ATOMS: atom_id res chain seq x y z
N MET A 1 10.30 14.31 2.28
CA MET A 1 8.86 14.32 1.91
C MET A 1 8.09 13.62 3.01
N LYS A 2 7.26 14.37 3.72
CA LYS A 2 6.42 13.83 4.81
C LYS A 2 5.25 13.09 4.22
N THR A 3 5.12 11.79 4.52
CA THR A 3 4.13 10.93 3.88
C THR A 3 3.26 10.18 4.87
N VAL A 4 2.03 9.86 4.46
CA VAL A 4 1.15 8.92 5.14
C VAL A 4 1.06 7.63 4.34
N LEU A 5 1.30 6.48 4.98
CA LEU A 5 1.20 5.17 4.34
C LEU A 5 -0.16 4.52 4.60
N ILE A 6 -0.74 3.95 3.57
CA ILE A 6 -1.95 3.13 3.69
C ILE A 6 -1.74 1.81 2.98
N GLY A 7 -1.58 0.73 3.76
CA GLY A 7 -1.44 -0.63 3.24
C GLY A 7 -2.81 -1.27 2.98
N VAL A 8 -3.08 -1.74 1.76
CA VAL A 8 -4.35 -2.37 1.40
C VAL A 8 -4.15 -3.86 1.09
N GLY A 9 -4.86 -4.72 1.83
CA GLY A 9 -4.72 -6.16 1.74
C GLY A 9 -3.44 -6.68 2.42
N GLN A 10 -3.20 -7.98 2.33
CA GLN A 10 -2.10 -8.65 3.04
C GLN A 10 -0.72 -8.12 2.63
N ALA A 11 -0.41 -8.14 1.32
CA ALA A 11 0.90 -7.71 0.84
C ALA A 11 1.13 -6.21 1.06
N GLY A 12 0.09 -5.39 0.83
CA GLY A 12 0.15 -3.95 1.08
C GLY A 12 0.38 -3.63 2.55
N GLY A 13 -0.35 -4.28 3.46
CA GLY A 13 -0.18 -4.11 4.90
C GLY A 13 1.24 -4.47 5.38
N LYS A 14 1.78 -5.61 4.92
CA LYS A 14 3.13 -6.04 5.26
C LYS A 14 4.21 -5.09 4.74
N LEU A 15 4.05 -4.58 3.52
CA LEU A 15 5.00 -3.61 2.97
C LEU A 15 4.95 -2.27 3.71
N ALA A 16 3.75 -1.80 4.08
CA ALA A 16 3.61 -0.58 4.88
C ALA A 16 4.27 -0.73 6.25
N ASP A 17 4.06 -1.86 6.93
CA ASP A 17 4.66 -2.17 8.23
C ASP A 17 6.20 -2.19 8.14
N GLU A 18 6.76 -2.81 7.12
CA GLU A 18 8.21 -2.87 6.88
C GLU A 18 8.81 -1.48 6.56
N LEU A 19 8.09 -0.65 5.80
CA LEU A 19 8.50 0.73 5.51
C LEU A 19 8.57 1.57 6.78
N VAL A 20 7.58 1.46 7.66
CA VAL A 20 7.57 2.15 8.96
C VAL A 20 8.72 1.67 9.84
N ALA A 21 8.94 0.36 9.91
CA ALA A 21 10.05 -0.20 10.69
C ALA A 21 11.39 0.33 10.18
N PHE A 22 11.62 0.36 8.87
CA PHE A 22 12.83 0.88 8.27
C PHE A 22 13.03 2.37 8.54
N ASP A 23 11.99 3.20 8.38
CA ASP A 23 12.05 4.65 8.64
C ASP A 23 12.40 4.94 10.11
N TYR A 24 11.73 4.23 11.02
CA TYR A 24 11.98 4.34 12.47
C TYR A 24 13.39 3.92 12.86
N GLU A 25 13.87 2.76 12.39
CA GLU A 25 15.23 2.27 12.69
C GLU A 25 16.33 3.21 12.20
N ARG A 26 16.07 3.94 11.13
CA ARG A 26 17.00 4.90 10.54
C ARG A 26 16.87 6.32 11.10
N GLY A 27 15.78 6.60 11.82
CA GLY A 27 15.51 7.92 12.37
C GLY A 27 15.27 8.99 11.30
N TYR A 28 14.63 8.59 10.15
CA TYR A 28 14.40 9.51 9.05
C TYR A 28 13.17 10.40 9.26
N ASP A 29 12.19 9.93 10.03
CA ASP A 29 10.96 10.68 10.33
C ASP A 29 10.19 11.14 9.05
N SER A 30 10.31 10.37 7.97
CA SER A 30 9.62 10.65 6.70
C SER A 30 8.18 10.16 6.72
N ILE A 31 7.89 9.09 7.48
CA ILE A 31 6.56 8.50 7.59
C ILE A 31 5.86 9.04 8.83
N GLN A 32 4.86 9.92 8.60
CA GLN A 32 4.13 10.58 9.69
C GLN A 32 3.13 9.66 10.37
N ASN A 33 2.44 8.83 9.58
CA ASN A 33 1.47 7.87 10.03
C ASN A 33 1.37 6.70 9.06
N ALA A 34 0.90 5.56 9.57
CA ALA A 34 0.63 4.40 8.74
C ALA A 34 -0.60 3.64 9.25
N VAL A 35 -1.36 3.07 8.32
CA VAL A 35 -2.52 2.24 8.62
C VAL A 35 -2.63 1.10 7.61
N ALA A 36 -2.98 -0.10 8.07
CA ALA A 36 -3.28 -1.23 7.20
C ALA A 36 -4.80 -1.49 7.18
N ILE A 37 -5.36 -1.67 5.99
CA ILE A 37 -6.78 -1.95 5.74
C ILE A 37 -6.91 -3.33 5.13
N ASN A 38 -7.73 -4.20 5.71
CA ASN A 38 -7.97 -5.53 5.15
C ASN A 38 -9.36 -6.05 5.52
N THR A 39 -9.86 -7.01 4.74
CA THR A 39 -11.06 -7.79 5.02
C THR A 39 -10.77 -9.09 5.81
N ALA A 40 -9.49 -9.47 5.92
CA ALA A 40 -9.03 -10.64 6.67
C ALA A 40 -8.37 -10.21 7.99
N LYS A 41 -8.97 -10.62 9.11
CA LYS A 41 -8.46 -10.30 10.45
C LYS A 41 -7.08 -10.91 10.71
N THR A 42 -6.85 -12.12 10.23
CA THR A 42 -5.59 -12.84 10.41
C THR A 42 -4.39 -12.15 9.78
N ASP A 43 -4.63 -11.42 8.69
CA ASP A 43 -3.57 -10.69 7.98
C ASP A 43 -3.19 -9.39 8.68
N LEU A 44 -4.10 -8.82 9.49
CA LEU A 44 -3.86 -7.60 10.26
C LEU A 44 -3.17 -7.88 11.60
N GLN A 45 -3.41 -9.04 12.21
CA GLN A 45 -2.92 -9.37 13.56
C GLN A 45 -1.38 -9.28 13.73
N PRO A 46 -0.53 -9.68 12.76
CA PRO A 46 0.92 -9.63 12.91
C PRO A 46 1.53 -8.24 12.69
N LEU A 47 0.75 -7.25 12.22
CA LEU A 47 1.25 -5.93 11.89
C LEU A 47 1.44 -5.07 13.15
N SER A 48 2.49 -4.24 13.14
CA SER A 48 2.82 -3.30 14.22
C SER A 48 2.15 -1.94 14.06
N ILE A 49 1.77 -1.59 12.83
CA ILE A 49 1.05 -0.35 12.51
C ILE A 49 -0.44 -0.47 12.84
N ASP A 50 -1.12 0.67 12.88
CA ASP A 50 -2.58 0.71 13.10
C ASP A 50 -3.33 -0.06 12.01
N THR A 51 -4.46 -0.67 12.38
CA THR A 51 -5.21 -1.54 11.49
C THR A 51 -6.69 -1.18 11.43
N VAL A 52 -7.29 -1.32 10.24
CA VAL A 52 -8.73 -1.18 9.99
C VAL A 52 -9.25 -2.45 9.33
N LEU A 53 -10.11 -3.17 10.04
CA LEU A 53 -10.80 -4.35 9.52
C LEU A 53 -12.13 -3.92 8.90
N ILE A 54 -12.29 -4.12 7.60
CA ILE A 54 -13.48 -3.75 6.82
C ILE A 54 -14.30 -4.98 6.40
N GLY A 55 -15.54 -4.77 5.96
CA GLY A 55 -16.42 -5.82 5.46
C GLY A 55 -16.91 -6.79 6.54
N GLN A 56 -16.99 -6.36 7.80
CA GLN A 56 -17.39 -7.23 8.91
C GLN A 56 -18.76 -7.88 8.68
N ASP A 57 -19.71 -7.15 8.14
CA ASP A 57 -21.07 -7.64 7.89
C ASP A 57 -21.14 -8.65 6.75
N ARG A 58 -20.21 -8.57 5.80
CA ARG A 58 -20.20 -9.38 4.57
C ARG A 58 -19.30 -10.61 4.68
N VAL A 59 -18.08 -10.46 5.20
CA VAL A 59 -17.05 -11.51 5.21
C VAL A 59 -16.56 -11.90 6.61
N LYS A 60 -17.05 -11.23 7.67
CA LYS A 60 -16.80 -11.57 9.08
C LYS A 60 -15.32 -11.75 9.43
N GLY A 61 -14.44 -11.00 8.76
CA GLY A 61 -13.00 -11.07 8.96
C GLY A 61 -12.29 -12.27 8.30
N HIS A 62 -12.96 -13.01 7.43
CA HIS A 62 -12.37 -14.16 6.73
C HIS A 62 -11.69 -13.80 5.40
N GLY A 63 -11.75 -12.52 5.00
CA GLY A 63 -11.26 -12.08 3.71
C GLY A 63 -12.23 -12.37 2.56
N VAL A 64 -11.92 -11.88 1.37
CA VAL A 64 -12.77 -12.02 0.17
C VAL A 64 -12.37 -13.18 -0.74
N GLY A 65 -11.39 -14.01 -0.37
CA GLY A 65 -11.02 -15.22 -1.13
C GLY A 65 -10.55 -14.97 -2.56
N GLY A 66 -9.93 -13.83 -2.85
CA GLY A 66 -9.49 -13.45 -4.20
C GLY A 66 -10.55 -12.74 -5.04
N ASP A 67 -11.75 -12.54 -4.53
CA ASP A 67 -12.83 -11.80 -5.22
C ASP A 67 -12.57 -10.28 -5.12
N ASN A 68 -12.05 -9.70 -6.19
CA ASN A 68 -11.73 -8.27 -6.24
C ASN A 68 -12.98 -7.38 -6.42
N GLU A 69 -14.05 -7.88 -7.03
CA GLU A 69 -15.29 -7.13 -7.18
C GLU A 69 -15.97 -6.98 -5.81
N LEU A 70 -16.04 -8.07 -5.04
CA LEU A 70 -16.52 -8.04 -3.66
C LEU A 70 -15.68 -7.10 -2.78
N ALA A 71 -14.36 -7.09 -2.96
CA ALA A 71 -13.47 -6.20 -2.21
C ALA A 71 -13.69 -4.72 -2.57
N ALA A 72 -13.92 -4.41 -3.84
CA ALA A 72 -14.24 -3.05 -4.28
C ALA A 72 -15.57 -2.57 -3.68
N ASP A 73 -16.60 -3.43 -3.71
CA ASP A 73 -17.90 -3.14 -3.10
C ASP A 73 -17.82 -2.91 -1.58
N ILE A 74 -16.99 -3.70 -0.88
CA ILE A 74 -16.76 -3.54 0.57
C ILE A 74 -16.03 -2.21 0.82
N MET A 75 -14.98 -1.92 0.07
CA MET A 75 -14.21 -0.68 0.21
C MET A 75 -15.10 0.55 0.00
N GLU A 76 -15.96 0.54 -0.99
CA GLU A 76 -16.92 1.63 -1.26
C GLU A 76 -17.96 1.75 -0.14
N ALA A 77 -18.49 0.62 0.35
CA ALA A 77 -19.51 0.62 1.42
C ALA A 77 -18.96 1.12 2.75
N ASP A 78 -17.72 0.76 3.09
CA ASP A 78 -17.09 1.09 4.36
C ASP A 78 -16.21 2.37 4.28
N ILE A 79 -16.31 3.14 3.18
CA ILE A 79 -15.42 4.28 2.93
C ILE A 79 -15.49 5.35 4.02
N GLU A 80 -16.68 5.61 4.58
CA GLU A 80 -16.85 6.57 5.67
C GLU A 80 -16.14 6.12 6.96
N GLU A 81 -16.20 4.84 7.30
CA GLU A 81 -15.48 4.26 8.44
C GLU A 81 -13.96 4.34 8.22
N ILE A 82 -13.51 4.04 7.00
CA ILE A 82 -12.11 4.15 6.62
C ILE A 82 -11.63 5.60 6.74
N GLN A 83 -12.40 6.56 6.23
CA GLN A 83 -12.08 7.98 6.33
C GLN A 83 -12.02 8.46 7.78
N GLN A 84 -12.93 7.98 8.62
CA GLN A 84 -12.91 8.32 10.04
C GLN A 84 -11.66 7.78 10.74
N LYS A 85 -11.24 6.56 10.43
CA LYS A 85 -10.12 5.88 11.09
C LYS A 85 -8.77 6.19 10.44
N ALA A 86 -8.68 6.13 9.12
CA ALA A 86 -7.45 6.39 8.38
C ALA A 86 -7.27 7.87 8.04
N GLY A 87 -8.35 8.58 7.71
CA GLY A 87 -8.30 10.01 7.37
C GLY A 87 -7.86 10.89 8.54
N SER A 88 -8.19 10.52 9.78
CA SER A 88 -7.67 11.19 10.97
C SER A 88 -6.14 11.11 11.13
N ARG A 89 -5.50 10.24 10.36
CA ARG A 89 -4.04 10.05 10.32
C ARG A 89 -3.36 10.93 9.27
N ILE A 90 -4.14 11.45 8.30
CA ILE A 90 -3.64 12.37 7.29
C ILE A 90 -3.63 13.76 7.91
N THR A 91 -2.45 14.17 8.37
CA THR A 91 -2.26 15.47 9.02
C THR A 91 -2.07 16.58 8.00
N THR A 92 -2.17 17.82 8.44
CA THR A 92 -1.86 19.01 7.61
C THR A 92 -0.38 19.13 7.23
N GLU A 93 0.49 18.33 7.84
CA GLU A 93 1.92 18.29 7.55
C GLU A 93 2.26 17.23 6.47
N ALA A 94 1.29 16.38 6.11
CA ALA A 94 1.49 15.38 5.07
C ALA A 94 1.59 16.05 3.69
N GLU A 95 2.64 15.73 2.97
CA GLU A 95 2.91 16.22 1.62
C GLU A 95 2.45 15.21 0.55
N SER A 96 2.24 13.96 0.94
CA SER A 96 1.76 12.89 0.04
C SER A 96 1.08 11.77 0.80
N ILE A 97 0.28 10.98 0.07
CA ILE A 97 -0.28 9.71 0.52
C ILE A 97 0.33 8.60 -0.35
N ILE A 98 0.86 7.55 0.28
CA ILE A 98 1.34 6.38 -0.44
C ILE A 98 0.46 5.18 -0.09
N LEU A 99 -0.21 4.63 -1.10
CA LEU A 99 -0.90 3.36 -0.99
C LEU A 99 0.06 2.22 -1.34
N THR A 100 0.18 1.22 -0.48
CA THR A 100 0.88 -0.02 -0.79
C THR A 100 -0.13 -1.14 -0.99
N THR A 101 -0.02 -1.92 -2.08
CA THR A 101 -1.01 -2.96 -2.38
C THR A 101 -0.44 -4.10 -3.20
N GLY A 102 -0.90 -5.32 -2.92
CA GLY A 102 -0.67 -6.48 -3.79
C GLY A 102 -1.83 -6.65 -4.75
N LEU A 103 -1.53 -6.76 -6.04
CA LEU A 103 -2.55 -6.79 -7.10
C LEU A 103 -3.13 -8.19 -7.37
N GLY A 104 -2.52 -9.26 -6.84
CA GLY A 104 -2.99 -10.62 -7.05
C GLY A 104 -4.14 -11.05 -6.13
N GLY A 105 -4.19 -10.51 -4.91
CA GLY A 105 -5.23 -10.83 -3.92
C GLY A 105 -6.56 -10.12 -4.19
N GLY A 106 -7.61 -10.46 -3.43
CA GLY A 106 -8.92 -9.82 -3.55
C GLY A 106 -8.94 -8.42 -2.96
N THR A 107 -8.60 -8.26 -1.67
CA THR A 107 -8.72 -6.98 -0.95
C THR A 107 -7.83 -5.89 -1.56
N GLY A 108 -6.56 -6.20 -1.84
CA GLY A 108 -5.63 -5.26 -2.44
C GLY A 108 -6.05 -4.85 -3.85
N SER A 109 -6.31 -5.84 -4.72
CA SER A 109 -6.63 -5.58 -6.13
C SER A 109 -7.96 -4.89 -6.34
N GLY A 110 -8.97 -5.17 -5.51
CA GLY A 110 -10.28 -4.55 -5.62
C GLY A 110 -10.40 -3.24 -4.84
N GLY A 111 -9.88 -3.23 -3.60
CA GLY A 111 -10.03 -2.09 -2.70
C GLY A 111 -9.09 -0.91 -2.97
N ALA A 112 -7.83 -1.18 -3.36
CA ALA A 112 -6.88 -0.09 -3.56
C ALA A 112 -7.27 0.90 -4.67
N PRO A 113 -7.80 0.49 -5.84
CA PRO A 113 -8.27 1.43 -6.85
C PRO A 113 -9.40 2.32 -6.36
N VAL A 114 -10.34 1.76 -5.59
CA VAL A 114 -11.45 2.52 -5.00
C VAL A 114 -10.91 3.53 -4.00
N LEU A 115 -10.03 3.11 -3.12
CA LEU A 115 -9.46 3.99 -2.10
C LEU A 115 -8.60 5.10 -2.73
N ALA A 116 -7.75 4.79 -3.73
CA ALA A 116 -6.96 5.78 -4.43
C ALA A 116 -7.83 6.89 -5.01
N ARG A 117 -8.89 6.53 -5.74
CA ARG A 117 -9.84 7.48 -6.29
C ARG A 117 -10.45 8.36 -5.20
N ARG A 118 -10.91 7.76 -4.11
CA ARG A 118 -11.56 8.51 -3.02
C ARG A 118 -10.60 9.46 -2.32
N LEU A 119 -9.36 9.05 -2.11
CA LEU A 119 -8.34 9.92 -1.52
C LEU A 119 -8.00 11.11 -2.43
N SER A 120 -7.83 10.88 -3.74
CA SER A 120 -7.59 11.96 -4.70
C SER A 120 -8.78 12.94 -4.86
N GLU A 121 -10.02 12.47 -4.59
CA GLU A 121 -11.20 13.34 -4.57
C GLU A 121 -11.27 14.25 -3.32
N ILE A 122 -10.67 13.84 -2.20
CA ILE A 122 -10.80 14.49 -0.89
C ILE A 122 -9.60 15.37 -0.55
N TYR A 123 -8.40 14.90 -0.88
CA TYR A 123 -7.15 15.56 -0.52
C TYR A 123 -6.49 16.22 -1.74
N GLU A 124 -5.92 17.40 -1.56
CA GLU A 124 -5.18 18.12 -2.61
C GLU A 124 -3.73 17.63 -2.75
N ILE A 125 -3.26 16.82 -1.79
CA ILE A 125 -1.91 16.22 -1.84
C ILE A 125 -1.89 14.98 -2.74
N PRO A 126 -0.77 14.70 -3.43
CA PRO A 126 -0.70 13.59 -4.37
C PRO A 126 -0.87 12.21 -3.70
N VAL A 127 -1.52 11.32 -4.44
CA VAL A 127 -1.75 9.91 -4.07
C VAL A 127 -0.92 9.00 -4.96
N TYR A 128 0.14 8.44 -4.40
CA TYR A 128 1.02 7.48 -5.08
C TYR A 128 0.64 6.04 -4.73
N VAL A 129 0.84 5.12 -5.66
CA VAL A 129 0.59 3.70 -5.41
C VAL A 129 1.83 2.86 -5.65
N LEU A 130 2.26 2.10 -4.64
CA LEU A 130 3.24 1.02 -4.76
C LEU A 130 2.46 -0.29 -5.02
N ALA A 131 2.44 -0.70 -6.27
CA ALA A 131 1.65 -1.82 -6.76
C ALA A 131 2.53 -3.07 -6.95
N ILE A 132 2.32 -4.11 -6.14
CA ILE A 132 3.08 -5.36 -6.18
C ILE A 132 2.36 -6.34 -7.10
N LEU A 133 3.02 -6.74 -8.18
CA LEU A 133 2.54 -7.80 -9.07
C LEU A 133 2.66 -9.17 -8.40
N PRO A 134 1.68 -10.06 -8.61
CA PRO A 134 1.82 -11.46 -8.21
C PRO A 134 2.95 -12.14 -8.99
N SER A 135 3.59 -13.14 -8.37
CA SER A 135 4.52 -14.02 -9.10
C SER A 135 3.79 -14.76 -10.22
N THR A 136 4.50 -15.04 -11.31
CA THR A 136 3.98 -15.86 -12.43
C THR A 136 3.59 -17.28 -12.00
N GLU A 137 4.09 -17.76 -10.85
CA GLU A 137 3.72 -19.05 -10.24
C GLU A 137 2.38 -18.99 -9.47
N GLU A 138 1.86 -17.80 -9.20
CA GLU A 138 0.57 -17.65 -8.55
C GLU A 138 -0.60 -18.00 -9.50
N SER A 139 -1.80 -18.11 -8.95
CA SER A 139 -2.97 -18.57 -9.70
C SER A 139 -3.33 -17.66 -10.89
N ASN A 140 -4.01 -18.24 -11.91
CA ASN A 140 -4.56 -17.45 -13.00
C ASN A 140 -5.50 -16.32 -12.51
N LEU A 141 -6.22 -16.55 -11.42
CA LEU A 141 -7.07 -15.53 -10.81
C LEU A 141 -6.22 -14.34 -10.33
N ALA A 142 -5.07 -14.59 -9.70
CA ALA A 142 -4.16 -13.54 -9.27
C ALA A 142 -3.65 -12.71 -10.45
N GLN A 143 -3.31 -13.35 -11.57
CA GLN A 143 -2.86 -12.66 -12.78
C GLN A 143 -3.97 -11.78 -13.39
N VAL A 144 -5.22 -12.29 -13.44
CA VAL A 144 -6.38 -11.54 -13.95
C VAL A 144 -6.69 -10.36 -13.03
N ASN A 145 -6.67 -10.56 -11.72
CA ASN A 145 -6.85 -9.50 -10.73
C ASN A 145 -5.81 -8.40 -10.93
N ALA A 146 -4.55 -8.78 -11.08
CA ALA A 146 -3.45 -7.82 -11.27
C ALA A 146 -3.63 -6.96 -12.53
N GLY A 147 -3.98 -7.58 -13.65
CA GLY A 147 -4.20 -6.84 -14.90
C GLY A 147 -5.35 -5.84 -14.81
N ARG A 148 -6.48 -6.24 -14.21
CA ARG A 148 -7.65 -5.36 -14.01
C ARG A 148 -7.34 -4.21 -13.05
N SER A 149 -6.73 -4.54 -11.92
CA SER A 149 -6.42 -3.56 -10.87
C SER A 149 -5.39 -2.54 -11.34
N LEU A 150 -4.29 -2.98 -11.98
CA LEU A 150 -3.25 -2.10 -12.47
C LEU A 150 -3.81 -1.05 -13.45
N LYS A 151 -4.66 -1.49 -14.38
CA LYS A 151 -5.32 -0.56 -15.31
C LYS A 151 -6.09 0.53 -14.57
N THR A 152 -6.91 0.14 -13.58
CA THR A 152 -7.73 1.11 -12.84
C THR A 152 -6.88 2.04 -11.97
N ILE A 153 -5.84 1.51 -11.31
CA ILE A 153 -4.94 2.30 -10.47
C ILE A 153 -4.21 3.35 -11.29
N THR A 154 -3.69 3.00 -12.47
CA THR A 154 -2.98 3.95 -13.34
C THR A 154 -3.86 5.07 -13.86
N ASP A 155 -5.17 4.87 -13.89
CA ASP A 155 -6.15 5.89 -14.28
C ASP A 155 -6.59 6.78 -13.09
N THR A 156 -6.25 6.41 -11.85
CA THR A 156 -6.76 7.08 -10.64
C THR A 156 -5.68 7.68 -9.74
N ALA A 157 -4.48 7.13 -9.73
CA ALA A 157 -3.36 7.60 -8.91
C ALA A 157 -2.53 8.65 -9.67
N ASP A 158 -1.93 9.59 -8.94
CA ASP A 158 -1.01 10.59 -9.52
C ASP A 158 0.25 9.93 -10.10
N ALA A 159 0.76 8.91 -9.41
CA ALA A 159 1.78 8.02 -9.97
C ALA A 159 1.68 6.59 -9.41
N THR A 160 2.09 5.62 -10.22
CA THR A 160 2.10 4.21 -9.82
C THR A 160 3.50 3.61 -10.05
N LEU A 161 4.11 3.14 -8.97
CA LEU A 161 5.34 2.36 -9.03
C LEU A 161 4.99 0.87 -9.00
N VAL A 162 5.29 0.18 -10.08
CA VAL A 162 5.03 -1.26 -10.22
C VAL A 162 6.24 -2.05 -9.75
N ILE A 163 6.02 -3.00 -8.85
CA ILE A 163 7.02 -3.88 -8.28
C ILE A 163 6.73 -5.30 -8.75
N ASP A 164 7.65 -5.87 -9.48
CA ASP A 164 7.57 -7.25 -9.98
C ASP A 164 8.30 -8.20 -9.00
N ASN A 165 7.53 -9.03 -8.29
CA ASN A 165 8.10 -10.00 -7.34
C ASN A 165 9.05 -11.00 -8.01
N ASP A 166 8.80 -11.39 -9.25
CA ASP A 166 9.66 -12.36 -9.96
C ASP A 166 11.04 -11.78 -10.28
N ALA A 167 11.14 -10.47 -10.51
CA ALA A 167 12.43 -9.81 -10.75
C ALA A 167 13.35 -9.82 -9.51
N TRP A 168 12.80 -10.11 -8.33
CA TRP A 168 13.53 -10.08 -7.04
C TRP A 168 13.71 -11.47 -6.44
N LYS A 169 13.14 -12.52 -7.04
CA LYS A 169 13.16 -13.87 -6.52
C LYS A 169 14.58 -14.46 -6.58
N ALA A 170 15.07 -15.00 -5.47
CA ALA A 170 16.32 -15.72 -5.42
C ALA A 170 16.11 -17.23 -5.65
N THR A 171 17.11 -17.90 -6.24
CA THR A 171 17.02 -19.33 -6.50
C THR A 171 17.07 -20.12 -5.20
N GLY A 172 16.06 -20.99 -4.97
CA GLY A 172 16.03 -21.91 -3.83
C GLY A 172 15.36 -21.36 -2.57
N GLU A 173 14.79 -20.16 -2.60
CA GLU A 173 13.97 -19.62 -1.50
C GLU A 173 12.55 -20.21 -1.51
N SER A 174 11.98 -20.39 -0.32
CA SER A 174 10.53 -20.58 -0.18
C SER A 174 9.79 -19.27 -0.53
N LEU A 175 8.52 -19.37 -0.96
CA LEU A 175 7.73 -18.18 -1.31
C LEU A 175 7.64 -17.19 -0.14
N THR A 176 7.48 -17.69 1.10
CA THR A 176 7.34 -16.84 2.28
C THR A 176 8.63 -16.06 2.59
N GLU A 177 9.76 -16.76 2.65
CA GLU A 177 11.07 -16.13 2.89
C GLU A 177 11.41 -15.14 1.77
N GLY A 178 11.08 -15.48 0.51
CA GLY A 178 11.25 -14.60 -0.63
C GLY A 178 10.48 -13.31 -0.48
N TYR A 179 9.22 -13.37 -0.11
CA TYR A 179 8.38 -12.17 0.07
C TYR A 179 8.85 -11.28 1.23
N GLU A 180 9.27 -11.84 2.36
CA GLU A 180 9.82 -11.06 3.47
C GLU A 180 11.08 -10.31 3.05
N ARG A 181 12.02 -11.00 2.41
CA ARG A 181 13.25 -10.38 1.89
C ARG A 181 12.97 -9.31 0.83
N ILE A 182 12.01 -9.55 -0.06
CA ILE A 182 11.61 -8.59 -1.10
C ILE A 182 11.05 -7.33 -0.43
N ASN A 183 10.13 -7.47 0.55
CA ASN A 183 9.57 -6.34 1.26
C ASN A 183 10.65 -5.49 1.95
N GLN A 184 11.64 -6.12 2.59
CA GLN A 184 12.77 -5.42 3.22
C GLN A 184 13.61 -4.64 2.19
N GLN A 185 13.86 -5.23 1.02
CA GLN A 185 14.62 -4.54 -0.03
C GLN A 185 13.83 -3.38 -0.65
N ILE A 186 12.52 -3.53 -0.83
CA ILE A 186 11.64 -2.46 -1.30
C ILE A 186 11.61 -1.35 -0.25
N ALA A 187 11.36 -1.71 1.02
CA ALA A 187 11.33 -0.75 2.12
C ALA A 187 12.62 0.06 2.23
N LYS A 188 13.77 -0.61 2.08
CA LYS A 188 15.07 0.08 2.05
C LYS A 188 15.17 1.09 0.90
N ARG A 189 14.76 0.74 -0.32
CA ARG A 189 14.89 1.62 -1.48
C ARG A 189 13.91 2.78 -1.43
N ILE A 190 12.64 2.50 -1.12
CA ILE A 190 11.60 3.52 -1.01
C ILE A 190 11.86 4.41 0.22
N GLY A 191 12.21 3.84 1.36
CA GLY A 191 12.54 4.61 2.56
C GLY A 191 13.72 5.56 2.36
N LEU A 192 14.78 5.13 1.64
CA LEU A 192 15.87 6.01 1.27
C LEU A 192 15.44 7.14 0.32
N LEU A 193 14.53 6.86 -0.61
CA LEU A 193 13.97 7.86 -1.51
C LEU A 193 13.16 8.91 -0.74
N LEU A 194 12.30 8.47 0.19
CA LEU A 194 11.52 9.38 1.05
C LEU A 194 12.43 10.23 1.94
N ALA A 195 13.45 9.62 2.53
CA ALA A 195 14.40 10.30 3.39
C ALA A 195 15.30 11.31 2.65
N ALA A 196 15.62 11.06 1.38
CA ALA A 196 16.46 11.97 0.59
C ALA A 196 15.87 13.39 0.52
N GLY A 197 14.54 13.50 0.52
CA GLY A 197 13.84 14.78 0.57
C GLY A 197 13.96 15.51 1.91
N GLU A 198 14.14 14.77 3.03
CA GLU A 198 14.26 15.37 4.36
C GLU A 198 15.72 15.74 4.73
N MET A 199 16.69 15.02 4.14
CA MET A 199 18.11 15.18 4.50
C MET A 199 18.80 16.36 3.80
N THR A 200 18.17 17.00 2.82
CA THR A 200 18.75 18.09 2.04
C THR A 200 18.12 19.44 2.35
N ASP A 201 18.43 20.00 3.52
CA ASP A 201 18.24 21.44 3.74
C ASP A 201 19.09 22.21 2.72
N GLY A 202 18.45 22.75 1.70
CA GLY A 202 19.06 23.70 0.77
C GLY A 202 19.41 23.21 -0.64
N VAL A 203 19.04 21.99 -1.04
CA VAL A 203 19.19 21.49 -2.43
C VAL A 203 17.81 21.18 -3.00
N ALA A 204 17.01 22.23 -3.16
CA ALA A 204 15.63 22.13 -3.66
C ALA A 204 15.50 21.60 -5.12
N GLU A 205 16.61 21.45 -5.85
CA GLU A 205 16.61 21.05 -7.27
C GLU A 205 16.86 19.56 -7.51
N SER A 206 17.12 18.76 -6.47
CA SER A 206 17.40 17.32 -6.62
C SER A 206 16.44 16.41 -5.84
N VAL A 207 15.41 16.99 -5.26
CA VAL A 207 14.36 16.26 -4.51
C VAL A 207 13.21 15.98 -5.46
N VAL A 208 12.66 14.78 -5.38
CA VAL A 208 11.39 14.46 -6.06
C VAL A 208 10.31 15.36 -5.45
N ASP A 209 9.95 16.41 -6.15
CA ASP A 209 8.86 17.30 -5.76
C ASP A 209 7.54 16.53 -5.90
N SER A 210 6.65 16.74 -4.94
CA SER A 210 5.29 16.17 -4.98
C SER A 210 4.47 16.66 -6.18
N SER A 211 4.96 17.67 -6.91
CA SER A 211 4.35 18.22 -8.13
C SER A 211 4.92 17.66 -9.44
N GLU A 212 5.92 16.78 -9.41
CA GLU A 212 6.45 16.05 -10.57
C GLU A 212 5.98 14.59 -10.55
#